data_aa7392fa1c8b4e29404c6fb78a3d2609
#
_entry.id   aa7392fa1c8b4e29404c6fb78a3d2609
#
_cell.length_a   1.000
_cell.length_b   1.000
_cell.length_c   1.000
_cell.angle_alpha   90.00
_cell.angle_beta   90.00
_cell.angle_gamma   90.00
#
_symmetry.space_group_name_H-M   'P 1'
#
loop_
_entity.id
_entity.type
_entity.pdbx_description
1 polymer ?
#
loop_
_entity_poly.entity_id
_entity_poly.type
_entity_poly.pdbx_seq_one_letter_code
_entity_poly.pdbx_strand_id
1 'polypeptide(L)'
;MILSIDVGIRNLAMCLLDDKKGNLVREWDVDGIPPQHKDGVYVAMRDHLDARPWVLKADTILIEKQPDRNKKMVSVMHFLYAYFIIKCPNAETILYDARHKIPDVAGPGKAQYNKRKKVSIERCEAFIRSGTTNTHWIDTFIKSKKKDDLA
;
A
#
# COMPACT_ATOMS: atom_id res chain seq x y z
N MET A 1 -5.16 -14.54 -0.36
CA MET A 1 -4.21 -13.47 -0.80
C MET A 1 -4.58 -12.15 -0.12
N ILE A 2 -3.58 -11.38 0.25
CA ILE A 2 -3.74 -10.11 0.95
C ILE A 2 -3.27 -8.97 0.04
N LEU A 3 -4.10 -7.97 -0.19
CA LEU A 3 -3.73 -6.72 -0.84
C LEU A 3 -3.49 -5.65 0.22
N SER A 4 -2.30 -5.10 0.28
CA SER A 4 -1.96 -3.97 1.15
C SER A 4 -1.87 -2.69 0.31
N ILE A 5 -2.47 -1.60 0.81
CA ILE A 5 -2.53 -0.31 0.11
C ILE A 5 -2.07 0.80 1.05
N ASP A 6 -0.99 1.48 0.68
CA ASP A 6 -0.59 2.76 1.26
C ASP A 6 -1.20 3.90 0.44
N VAL A 7 -1.99 4.74 1.11
CA VAL A 7 -2.88 5.72 0.47
C VAL A 7 -2.10 6.96 0.05
N GLY A 8 -2.01 7.20 -1.24
CA GLY A 8 -1.40 8.38 -1.81
C GLY A 8 -1.98 8.74 -3.18
N ILE A 9 -1.88 10.02 -3.58
CA ILE A 9 -2.21 10.44 -4.94
C ILE A 9 -0.95 10.42 -5.81
N ARG A 10 0.18 10.89 -5.26
CA ARG A 10 1.46 10.92 -5.98
C ARG A 10 2.18 9.58 -5.96
N ASN A 11 2.00 8.83 -4.89
CA ASN A 11 2.58 7.53 -4.68
C ASN A 11 1.50 6.65 -4.05
N LEU A 12 0.65 6.05 -4.86
CA LEU A 12 -0.25 5.00 -4.42
C LEU A 12 0.56 3.71 -4.46
N ALA A 13 0.84 3.15 -3.28
CA ALA A 13 1.58 1.90 -3.21
C ALA A 13 0.64 0.73 -2.95
N MET A 14 0.83 -0.34 -3.70
CA MET A 14 0.00 -1.54 -3.61
C MET A 14 0.86 -2.79 -3.66
N CYS A 15 0.62 -3.73 -2.76
CA CYS A 15 1.32 -5.01 -2.71
C CYS A 15 0.32 -6.15 -2.57
N LEU A 16 0.34 -7.10 -3.50
CA LEU A 16 -0.44 -8.34 -3.42
C LEU A 16 0.44 -9.47 -2.92
N LEU A 17 0.09 -10.02 -1.76
CA LEU A 17 0.81 -11.08 -1.07
C LEU A 17 0.02 -12.39 -1.09
N ASP A 18 0.69 -13.49 -1.44
CA ASP A 18 0.14 -14.84 -1.28
C ASP A 18 0.59 -15.41 0.07
N ASP A 19 -0.25 -15.23 1.09
CA ASP A 19 -0.02 -15.66 2.46
C ASP A 19 0.00 -17.19 2.61
N LYS A 20 -0.69 -17.92 1.71
CA LYS A 20 -0.73 -19.39 1.68
C LYS A 20 0.54 -20.02 1.10
N LYS A 21 1.34 -19.24 0.38
CA LYS A 21 2.60 -19.67 -0.26
C LYS A 21 3.85 -19.03 0.37
N GLY A 22 3.91 -19.02 1.70
CA GLY A 22 5.07 -18.51 2.42
C GLY A 22 5.28 -17.00 2.25
N ASN A 23 4.20 -16.24 2.20
CA ASN A 23 4.22 -14.78 1.99
C ASN A 23 4.92 -14.36 0.69
N LEU A 24 4.57 -15.02 -0.41
CA LEU A 24 5.07 -14.68 -1.74
C LEU A 24 4.46 -13.37 -2.24
N VAL A 25 5.28 -12.37 -2.51
CA VAL A 25 4.86 -11.13 -3.18
C VAL A 25 4.57 -11.44 -4.66
N ARG A 26 3.30 -11.30 -5.05
CA ARG A 26 2.82 -11.55 -6.42
C ARG A 26 2.96 -10.32 -7.30
N GLU A 27 2.51 -9.19 -6.77
CA GLU A 27 2.54 -7.91 -7.46
C GLU A 27 2.93 -6.82 -6.46
N TRP A 28 3.72 -5.86 -6.91
CA TRP A 28 4.17 -4.76 -6.08
C TRP A 28 4.37 -3.52 -6.95
N ASP A 29 3.60 -2.48 -6.70
CA ASP A 29 3.56 -1.29 -7.52
C ASP A 29 3.51 -0.02 -6.67
N VAL A 30 4.23 1.01 -7.12
CA VAL A 30 4.12 2.37 -6.58
C VAL A 30 4.03 3.31 -7.76
N ASP A 31 2.86 3.91 -7.96
CA ASP A 31 2.61 4.81 -9.08
C ASP A 31 1.73 5.99 -8.67
N GLY A 32 1.81 7.07 -9.42
CA GLY A 32 1.03 8.28 -9.20
C GLY A 32 -0.28 8.30 -9.97
N ILE A 33 -1.32 8.79 -9.33
CA ILE A 33 -2.58 9.10 -10.01
C ILE A 33 -2.37 10.39 -10.83
N PRO A 34 -2.73 10.42 -12.12
CA PRO A 34 -2.59 11.62 -12.94
C PRO A 34 -3.27 12.83 -12.31
N PRO A 35 -2.53 13.92 -12.00
CA PRO A 35 -3.08 15.05 -11.23
C PRO A 35 -4.07 15.90 -12.02
N GLN A 36 -4.03 15.83 -13.35
CA GLN A 36 -4.83 16.66 -14.27
C GLN A 36 -5.78 15.79 -15.13
N HIS A 37 -6.43 14.81 -14.50
CA HIS A 37 -7.44 14.04 -15.22
C HIS A 37 -8.67 14.93 -15.45
N LYS A 38 -9.17 14.97 -16.71
CA LYS A 38 -10.31 15.84 -17.12
C LYS A 38 -11.56 15.64 -16.27
N ASP A 39 -11.80 14.42 -15.79
CA ASP A 39 -12.96 14.02 -15.01
C ASP A 39 -12.68 13.95 -13.50
N GLY A 40 -11.50 14.42 -13.06
CA GLY A 40 -11.12 14.52 -11.65
C GLY A 40 -10.38 13.31 -11.09
N VAL A 41 -9.87 13.47 -9.86
CA VAL A 41 -8.98 12.49 -9.21
C VAL A 41 -9.61 11.13 -8.95
N TYR A 42 -10.90 11.08 -8.67
CA TYR A 42 -11.58 9.81 -8.37
C TYR A 42 -11.80 8.96 -9.62
N VAL A 43 -12.09 9.60 -10.75
CA VAL A 43 -12.17 8.92 -12.05
C VAL A 43 -10.79 8.41 -12.45
N ALA A 44 -9.76 9.24 -12.34
CA ALA A 44 -8.38 8.84 -12.58
C ALA A 44 -7.96 7.65 -11.71
N MET A 45 -8.36 7.65 -10.44
CA MET A 45 -8.05 6.55 -9.50
C MET A 45 -8.79 5.27 -9.87
N ARG A 46 -10.08 5.35 -10.24
CA ARG A 46 -10.83 4.21 -10.75
C ARG A 46 -10.14 3.60 -11.97
N ASP A 47 -9.79 4.42 -12.96
CA ASP A 47 -9.16 3.96 -14.19
C ASP A 47 -7.77 3.35 -13.92
N HIS A 48 -7.04 3.91 -12.97
CA HIS A 48 -5.77 3.38 -12.50
C HIS A 48 -5.91 1.99 -11.86
N LEU A 49 -6.93 1.78 -11.03
CA LEU A 49 -7.22 0.49 -10.41
C LEU A 49 -7.78 -0.51 -11.43
N ASP A 50 -8.69 -0.09 -12.31
CA ASP A 50 -9.28 -0.95 -13.35
C ASP A 50 -8.22 -1.43 -14.37
N ALA A 51 -7.16 -0.65 -14.58
CA ALA A 51 -6.00 -1.05 -15.39
C ALA A 51 -5.12 -2.13 -14.72
N ARG A 52 -5.37 -2.44 -13.44
CA ARG A 52 -4.61 -3.42 -12.63
C ARG A 52 -5.49 -4.54 -12.12
N PRO A 53 -5.95 -5.46 -12.97
CA PRO A 53 -6.93 -6.49 -12.58
C PRO A 53 -6.44 -7.40 -11.44
N TRP A 54 -5.13 -7.42 -11.17
CA TRP A 54 -4.55 -8.17 -10.07
C TRP A 54 -4.99 -7.67 -8.69
N VAL A 55 -5.37 -6.38 -8.54
CA VAL A 55 -5.86 -5.84 -7.25
C VAL A 55 -7.17 -6.49 -6.79
N LEU A 56 -7.93 -7.07 -7.72
CA LEU A 56 -9.20 -7.73 -7.44
C LEU A 56 -9.05 -9.22 -7.04
N LYS A 57 -7.82 -9.73 -6.95
CA LYS A 57 -7.55 -11.15 -6.62
C LYS A 57 -7.43 -11.42 -5.12
N ALA A 58 -7.51 -10.38 -4.29
CA ALA A 58 -7.34 -10.50 -2.84
C ALA A 58 -8.61 -11.01 -2.14
N ASP A 59 -8.41 -11.83 -1.10
CA ASP A 59 -9.45 -12.25 -0.17
C ASP A 59 -9.56 -11.27 1.02
N THR A 60 -8.45 -10.57 1.31
CA THR A 60 -8.36 -9.54 2.35
C THR A 60 -7.68 -8.31 1.76
N ILE A 61 -8.24 -7.12 2.00
CA ILE A 61 -7.75 -5.85 1.51
C ILE A 61 -7.49 -4.93 2.69
N LEU A 62 -6.23 -4.55 2.88
CA LEU A 62 -5.78 -3.68 3.96
C LEU A 62 -5.49 -2.30 3.39
N ILE A 63 -6.26 -1.30 3.77
CA ILE A 63 -6.07 0.10 3.36
C ILE A 63 -5.56 0.88 4.56
N GLU A 64 -4.42 1.58 4.42
CA GLU A 64 -3.86 2.38 5.50
C GLU A 64 -4.80 3.52 5.88
N LYS A 65 -5.20 3.55 7.18
CA LYS A 65 -6.04 4.59 7.72
C LYS A 65 -5.32 5.93 7.74
N GLN A 66 -5.94 6.94 7.14
CA GLN A 66 -5.39 8.28 7.05
C GLN A 66 -5.78 9.15 8.26
N PRO A 67 -4.88 10.04 8.73
CA PRO A 67 -5.17 10.95 9.83
C PRO A 67 -6.29 11.94 9.47
N ASP A 68 -7.24 12.17 10.37
CA ASP A 68 -8.43 13.03 10.15
C ASP A 68 -8.08 14.47 9.74
N ARG A 69 -6.90 14.96 10.14
CA ARG A 69 -6.37 16.27 9.74
C ARG A 69 -6.07 16.38 8.24
N ASN A 70 -5.82 15.25 7.56
CA ASN A 70 -5.56 15.21 6.13
C ASN A 70 -6.82 14.85 5.36
N LYS A 71 -7.80 15.76 5.35
CA LYS A 71 -9.13 15.54 4.77
C LYS A 71 -9.09 15.02 3.33
N LYS A 72 -8.11 15.49 2.53
CA LYS A 72 -7.96 15.04 1.14
C LYS A 72 -7.60 13.55 1.07
N MET A 73 -6.66 13.10 1.88
CA MET A 73 -6.27 11.68 1.92
C MET A 73 -7.34 10.80 2.56
N VAL A 74 -8.09 11.33 3.54
CA VAL A 74 -9.27 10.65 4.10
C VAL A 74 -10.32 10.41 3.02
N SER A 75 -10.60 11.40 2.15
CA SER A 75 -11.52 11.21 1.03
C SER A 75 -11.02 10.16 0.02
N VAL A 76 -9.73 10.15 -0.28
CA VAL A 76 -9.11 9.13 -1.14
C VAL A 76 -9.19 7.74 -0.52
N MET A 77 -8.91 7.63 0.77
CA MET A 77 -9.04 6.38 1.52
C MET A 77 -10.47 5.83 1.47
N HIS A 78 -11.48 6.67 1.68
CA HIS A 78 -12.88 6.25 1.59
C HIS A 78 -13.30 5.87 0.18
N PHE A 79 -12.77 6.55 -0.84
CA PHE A 79 -12.98 6.15 -2.23
C PHE A 79 -12.42 4.75 -2.50
N LEU A 80 -11.18 4.47 -2.08
CA LEU A 80 -10.57 3.14 -2.20
C LEU A 80 -11.39 2.08 -1.46
N TYR A 81 -11.80 2.38 -0.24
CA TYR A 81 -12.65 1.48 0.55
C TYR A 81 -13.95 1.15 -0.19
N ALA A 82 -14.67 2.17 -0.69
CA ALA A 82 -15.91 2.00 -1.45
C ALA A 82 -15.68 1.21 -2.76
N TYR A 83 -14.58 1.51 -3.47
CA TYR A 83 -14.22 0.78 -4.69
C TYR A 83 -14.12 -0.73 -4.44
N PHE A 84 -13.38 -1.12 -3.39
CA PHE A 84 -13.15 -2.53 -3.12
C PHE A 84 -14.38 -3.25 -2.57
N ILE A 85 -15.20 -2.65 -1.73
CA ILE A 85 -16.45 -3.29 -1.27
C ILE A 85 -17.45 -3.51 -2.43
N ILE A 86 -17.39 -2.69 -3.46
CA ILE A 86 -18.23 -2.84 -4.66
C ILE A 86 -17.65 -3.89 -5.62
N LYS A 87 -16.33 -3.82 -5.90
CA LYS A 87 -15.67 -4.70 -6.89
C LYS A 87 -15.34 -6.08 -6.34
N CYS A 88 -15.13 -6.20 -5.02
CA CYS A 88 -14.73 -7.42 -4.35
C CYS A 88 -15.69 -7.75 -3.18
N PRO A 89 -17.00 -8.01 -3.44
CA PRO A 89 -18.01 -8.16 -2.37
C PRO A 89 -17.75 -9.34 -1.44
N ASN A 90 -16.93 -10.30 -1.85
CA ASN A 90 -16.56 -11.48 -1.05
C ASN A 90 -15.23 -11.30 -0.30
N ALA A 91 -14.51 -10.21 -0.53
CA ALA A 91 -13.26 -9.91 0.17
C ALA A 91 -13.53 -9.07 1.42
N GLU A 92 -12.76 -9.33 2.48
CA GLU A 92 -12.76 -8.48 3.67
C GLU A 92 -11.94 -7.23 3.41
N THR A 93 -12.56 -6.03 3.51
CA THR A 93 -11.86 -4.75 3.35
C THR A 93 -11.72 -4.06 4.71
N ILE A 94 -10.49 -3.78 5.13
CA ILE A 94 -10.15 -3.28 6.46
C ILE A 94 -9.38 -1.97 6.35
N LEU A 95 -9.78 -0.96 7.15
CA LEU A 95 -8.97 0.24 7.39
C LEU A 95 -7.95 -0.05 8.49
N TYR A 96 -6.68 -0.15 8.12
CA TYR A 96 -5.59 -0.57 9.00
C TYR A 96 -4.82 0.63 9.57
N ASP A 97 -4.66 0.69 10.88
CA ASP A 97 -3.94 1.79 11.53
C ASP A 97 -2.42 1.62 11.38
N ALA A 98 -1.77 2.64 10.82
CA ALA A 98 -0.32 2.67 10.60
C ALA A 98 0.52 2.44 11.87
N ARG A 99 -0.05 2.69 13.07
CA ARG A 99 0.63 2.41 14.36
C ARG A 99 0.98 0.95 14.54
N HIS A 100 0.24 0.06 13.92
CA HIS A 100 0.49 -1.38 14.00
C HIS A 100 1.60 -1.87 13.06
N LYS A 101 2.03 -1.07 12.08
CA LYS A 101 3.16 -1.43 11.17
C LYS A 101 4.48 -1.59 11.95
N ILE A 102 4.76 -0.65 12.88
CA ILE A 102 6.01 -0.61 13.66
C ILE A 102 5.68 -0.33 15.14
N PRO A 103 5.14 -1.30 15.86
CA PRO A 103 4.71 -1.11 17.26
C PRO A 103 5.86 -0.74 18.21
N ASP A 104 7.09 -1.19 17.90
CA ASP A 104 8.27 -0.97 18.73
C ASP A 104 8.80 0.47 18.69
N VAL A 105 8.29 1.31 17.77
CA VAL A 105 8.69 2.72 17.65
C VAL A 105 7.49 3.62 17.95
N ALA A 106 7.17 3.74 19.23
CA ALA A 106 6.07 4.58 19.70
C ALA A 106 6.48 6.06 19.85
N GLY A 107 5.50 6.94 19.94
CA GLY A 107 5.64 8.35 20.26
C GLY A 107 5.47 9.32 19.08
N PRO A 108 5.14 10.58 19.39
CA PRO A 108 4.96 11.65 18.42
C PRO A 108 6.29 12.28 18.00
N GLY A 109 6.24 13.12 16.96
CA GLY A 109 7.34 13.97 16.54
C GLY A 109 8.13 13.45 15.34
N LYS A 110 8.87 14.37 14.72
CA LYS A 110 9.60 14.15 13.46
C LYS A 110 10.70 13.07 13.60
N ALA A 111 11.39 13.04 14.75
CA ALA A 111 12.43 12.04 14.99
C ALA A 111 11.87 10.61 15.03
N GLN A 112 10.76 10.38 15.72
CA GLN A 112 10.10 9.08 15.79
C GLN A 112 9.49 8.69 14.43
N TYR A 113 8.94 9.65 13.69
CA TYR A 113 8.48 9.43 12.33
C TYR A 113 9.60 8.94 11.41
N ASN A 114 10.76 9.60 11.43
CA ASN A 114 11.92 9.20 10.64
C ASN A 114 12.45 7.82 11.06
N LYS A 115 12.44 7.52 12.36
CA LYS A 115 12.83 6.21 12.89
C LYS A 115 11.89 5.10 12.39
N ARG A 116 10.57 5.33 12.41
CA ARG A 116 9.59 4.37 11.86
C ARG A 116 9.84 4.10 10.38
N LYS A 117 10.06 5.14 9.57
CA LYS A 117 10.40 4.97 8.15
C LYS A 117 11.64 4.10 7.94
N LYS A 118 12.71 4.39 8.69
CA LYS A 118 13.95 3.61 8.59
C LYS A 118 13.72 2.14 8.94
N VAL A 119 13.05 1.87 10.05
CA VAL A 119 12.74 0.49 10.49
C VAL A 119 11.82 -0.22 9.49
N SER A 120 10.83 0.48 8.90
CA SER A 120 9.98 -0.08 7.85
C SER A 120 10.78 -0.53 6.63
N ILE A 121 11.68 0.33 6.13
CA ILE A 121 12.58 0.02 5.00
C ILE A 121 13.46 -1.19 5.31
N GLU A 122 14.09 -1.21 6.49
CA GLU A 122 14.97 -2.31 6.94
C GLU A 122 14.21 -3.64 7.03
N ARG A 123 12.99 -3.63 7.59
CA ARG A 123 12.14 -4.82 7.69
C ARG A 123 11.69 -5.32 6.31
N CYS A 124 11.30 -4.41 5.42
CA CYS A 124 10.92 -4.76 4.06
C CYS A 124 12.10 -5.38 3.30
N GLU A 125 13.27 -4.78 3.37
CA GLU A 125 14.48 -5.32 2.75
C GLU A 125 14.83 -6.71 3.31
N ALA A 126 14.80 -6.88 4.64
CA ALA A 126 15.02 -8.16 5.29
C ALA A 126 14.00 -9.22 4.83
N PHE A 127 12.73 -8.84 4.74
CA PHE A 127 11.67 -9.72 4.25
C PHE A 127 11.91 -10.19 2.81
N ILE A 128 12.28 -9.28 1.90
CA ILE A 128 12.57 -9.64 0.50
C ILE A 128 13.80 -10.55 0.41
N ARG A 129 14.80 -10.35 1.27
CA ARG A 129 16.06 -11.12 1.27
C ARG A 129 16.00 -12.42 2.06
N SER A 130 15.01 -12.60 2.94
CA SER A 130 14.96 -13.74 3.88
C SER A 130 14.67 -15.11 3.24
N GLY A 131 14.50 -15.17 1.93
CA GLY A 131 14.26 -16.42 1.21
C GLY A 131 14.52 -16.28 -0.27
N THR A 132 14.39 -17.37 -1.01
CA THR A 132 14.51 -17.37 -2.48
C THR A 132 13.26 -16.86 -3.19
N THR A 133 12.13 -16.82 -2.48
CA THR A 133 10.80 -16.61 -3.05
C THR A 133 10.56 -15.19 -3.57
N ASN A 134 11.09 -14.18 -2.86
CA ASN A 134 10.86 -12.76 -3.17
C ASN A 134 12.09 -12.05 -3.74
N THR A 135 13.18 -12.76 -3.99
CA THR A 135 14.46 -12.15 -4.40
C THR A 135 14.40 -11.38 -5.72
N HIS A 136 13.48 -11.73 -6.60
CA HIS A 136 13.27 -11.01 -7.86
C HIS A 136 12.77 -9.56 -7.65
N TRP A 137 12.22 -9.23 -6.46
CA TRP A 137 11.81 -7.87 -6.10
C TRP A 137 12.95 -7.00 -5.55
N ILE A 138 14.14 -7.58 -5.28
CA ILE A 138 15.29 -6.84 -4.73
C ILE A 138 15.68 -5.69 -5.64
N ASP A 139 15.76 -5.92 -6.95
CA ASP A 139 16.13 -4.87 -7.90
C ASP A 139 15.11 -3.74 -7.96
N THR A 140 13.81 -4.07 -7.93
CA THR A 140 12.72 -3.11 -7.86
C THR A 140 12.82 -2.26 -6.60
N PHE A 141 13.03 -2.90 -5.46
CA PHE A 141 13.18 -2.22 -4.17
C PHE A 141 14.41 -1.31 -4.13
N ILE A 142 15.58 -1.79 -4.61
CA ILE A 142 16.84 -1.02 -4.62
C ILE A 142 16.71 0.21 -5.53
N LYS A 143 16.11 0.06 -6.71
CA LYS A 143 15.95 1.14 -7.70
C LYS A 143 14.86 2.16 -7.31
N SER A 144 13.96 1.80 -6.41
CA SER A 144 12.91 2.73 -5.97
C SER A 144 13.49 3.91 -5.22
N LYS A 145 13.09 5.13 -5.64
CA LYS A 145 13.39 6.38 -4.93
C LYS A 145 12.56 6.56 -3.66
N LYS A 146 11.47 5.81 -3.53
CA LYS A 146 10.47 5.89 -2.47
C LYS A 146 10.32 4.54 -1.76
N LYS A 147 11.41 4.09 -1.15
CA LYS A 147 11.45 2.80 -0.44
C LYS A 147 10.48 2.74 0.75
N ASP A 148 10.21 3.88 1.37
CA ASP A 148 9.26 4.00 2.46
C ASP A 148 7.79 3.80 2.01
N ASP A 149 7.48 4.12 0.77
CA ASP A 149 6.15 3.87 0.19
C ASP A 149 6.00 2.39 -0.24
N LEU A 150 7.12 1.71 -0.54
CA LEU A 150 7.16 0.26 -0.81
C LEU A 150 7.13 -0.59 0.48
N ALA A 151 7.53 -0.04 1.61
CA ALA A 151 7.68 -0.74 2.88
C ALA A 151 6.42 -0.63 3.75
#